data_2f8bd9b083768ae4daec1c76dc0d3a99
#
_entry.id   2f8bd9b083768ae4daec1c76dc0d3a99
#
_cell.length_a   1.000
_cell.length_b   1.000
_cell.length_c   1.000
_cell.angle_alpha   90.00
_cell.angle_beta   90.00
_cell.angle_gamma   90.00
#
_symmetry.space_group_name_H-M   'P 1'
#
loop_
_entity.id
_entity.type
_entity.pdbx_description
1 polymer ?
#
loop_
_entity_poly.entity_id
_entity_poly.type
_entity_poly.pdbx_seq_one_letter_code
_entity_poly.pdbx_strand_id
1 'polypeptide(L)'
;LKFGTAGLRGILGACINRMNMYTVRKATQGLANYILKQNGAEKGVAIAYDSRHFSPEFSDEAALCLAANGIKAYVFDSLRPTPELSFAVRQLGCISGINITASHNKPQYNGYKVYWEDGAQITPPHDTGIMAEVEAVSDWASVKTMEKQAAIDAGLYQVIGAEIDDAFIETIK
;
A
#
# COMPACT_ATOMS: atom_id res chain seq x y z
N LEU A 1 0.47 17.25 -3.01
CA LEU A 1 -0.28 16.13 -3.57
C LEU A 1 -1.39 15.75 -2.60
N LYS A 2 -2.65 15.75 -3.06
CA LYS A 2 -3.80 15.46 -2.20
C LYS A 2 -4.18 13.98 -2.31
N PHE A 3 -4.45 13.34 -1.18
CA PHE A 3 -5.06 12.02 -1.13
C PHE A 3 -6.54 12.17 -1.51
N GLY A 4 -6.97 11.54 -2.59
CA GLY A 4 -8.35 11.56 -3.07
C GLY A 4 -9.11 10.29 -2.69
N THR A 5 -10.33 10.14 -3.20
CA THR A 5 -11.24 9.01 -2.91
C THR A 5 -10.65 7.63 -3.18
N ALA A 6 -9.60 7.53 -3.95
CA ALA A 6 -8.99 6.26 -4.33
C ALA A 6 -7.48 6.18 -4.03
N GLY A 7 -6.86 7.23 -3.48
CA GLY A 7 -5.44 7.29 -3.19
C GLY A 7 -4.73 8.51 -3.78
N LEU A 8 -3.46 8.35 -4.11
CA LEU A 8 -2.61 9.40 -4.70
C LEU A 8 -2.34 9.14 -6.18
N ARG A 9 -2.20 10.22 -6.97
CA ARG A 9 -1.65 10.15 -8.32
C ARG A 9 -0.96 11.47 -8.66
N GLY A 10 0.27 11.41 -9.14
CA GLY A 10 1.03 12.61 -9.47
C GLY A 10 2.29 12.33 -10.28
N ILE A 11 2.91 13.40 -10.74
CA ILE A 11 4.21 13.34 -11.41
C ILE A 11 5.28 12.97 -10.37
N LEU A 12 6.21 12.12 -10.75
CA LEU A 12 7.38 11.77 -9.97
C LEU A 12 8.28 13.00 -9.74
N GLY A 13 8.80 13.16 -8.54
CA GLY A 13 9.74 14.23 -8.23
C GLY A 13 9.72 14.67 -6.78
N ALA A 14 10.64 15.56 -6.43
CA ALA A 14 10.72 16.16 -5.09
C ALA A 14 9.53 17.07 -4.79
N CYS A 15 9.36 17.42 -3.54
CA CYS A 15 8.33 18.27 -2.98
C CYS A 15 6.97 17.58 -2.72
N ILE A 16 6.19 18.24 -1.88
CA ILE A 16 4.92 17.71 -1.33
C ILE A 16 3.79 17.53 -2.35
N ASN A 17 3.91 18.17 -3.53
CA ASN A 17 2.92 18.07 -4.59
C ASN A 17 3.26 17.03 -5.66
N ARG A 18 4.22 16.16 -5.40
CA ARG A 18 4.68 15.13 -6.33
C ARG A 18 4.72 13.77 -5.67
N MET A 19 4.74 12.70 -6.49
CA MET A 19 4.97 11.34 -6.01
C MET A 19 6.45 11.15 -5.70
N ASN A 20 6.73 10.80 -4.46
CA ASN A 20 8.06 10.48 -3.94
C ASN A 20 7.92 9.65 -2.65
N MET A 21 9.04 9.18 -2.10
CA MET A 21 9.07 8.38 -0.87
C MET A 21 8.35 9.06 0.32
N TYR A 22 8.48 10.39 0.46
CA TYR A 22 7.86 11.11 1.58
C TYR A 22 6.33 11.15 1.47
N THR A 23 5.80 11.42 0.28
CA THR A 23 4.34 11.43 0.05
C THR A 23 3.73 10.04 0.18
N VAL A 24 4.45 8.99 -0.24
CA VAL A 24 4.06 7.59 -0.02
C VAL A 24 4.06 7.23 1.48
N ARG A 25 5.12 7.56 2.21
CA ARG A 25 5.19 7.33 3.67
C ARG A 25 4.06 8.06 4.40
N LYS A 26 3.80 9.32 4.07
CA LYS A 26 2.70 10.10 4.68
C LYS A 26 1.34 9.44 4.45
N ALA A 27 1.05 9.05 3.22
CA ALA A 27 -0.19 8.35 2.89
C ALA A 27 -0.31 7.03 3.65
N THR A 28 0.79 6.28 3.72
CA THR A 28 0.82 4.99 4.43
C THR A 28 0.69 5.16 5.94
N GLN A 29 1.27 6.21 6.53
CA GLN A 29 1.06 6.50 7.94
C GLN A 29 -0.41 6.80 8.24
N GLY A 30 -1.08 7.58 7.40
CA GLY A 30 -2.52 7.83 7.54
C GLY A 30 -3.34 6.55 7.40
N LEU A 31 -3.03 5.71 6.42
CA LEU A 31 -3.66 4.39 6.28
C LEU A 31 -3.42 3.51 7.51
N ALA A 32 -2.18 3.46 8.02
CA ALA A 32 -1.84 2.71 9.23
C ALA A 32 -2.65 3.18 10.44
N ASN A 33 -2.74 4.50 10.65
CA ASN A 33 -3.54 5.08 11.72
C ASN A 33 -5.02 4.65 11.63
N TYR A 34 -5.58 4.67 10.41
CA TYR A 34 -6.94 4.23 10.18
C TYR A 34 -7.13 2.73 10.48
N ILE A 35 -6.22 1.88 9.98
CA ILE A 35 -6.25 0.43 10.24
C ILE A 35 -6.20 0.13 11.74
N LEU A 36 -5.33 0.83 12.48
CA LEU A 36 -5.22 0.67 13.93
C LEU A 36 -6.55 1.05 14.64
N LYS A 37 -7.20 2.12 14.21
CA LYS A 37 -8.53 2.52 14.74
C LYS A 37 -9.63 1.50 14.43
N GLN A 38 -9.50 0.74 13.35
CA GLN A 38 -10.40 -0.35 13.00
C GLN A 38 -10.06 -1.69 13.67
N ASN A 39 -9.02 -1.73 14.53
CA ASN A 39 -8.48 -2.95 15.14
C ASN A 39 -8.06 -4.01 14.11
N GLY A 40 -7.61 -3.57 12.93
CA GLY A 40 -7.28 -4.43 11.80
C GLY A 40 -5.80 -4.79 11.64
N ALA A 41 -4.94 -4.39 12.57
CA ALA A 41 -3.48 -4.55 12.45
C ALA A 41 -3.03 -6.01 12.23
N GLU A 42 -3.70 -6.95 12.89
CA GLU A 42 -3.36 -8.38 12.83
C GLU A 42 -3.63 -9.02 11.45
N LYS A 43 -4.55 -8.44 10.68
CA LYS A 43 -4.89 -8.94 9.34
C LYS A 43 -3.81 -8.65 8.29
N GLY A 44 -3.04 -7.59 8.48
CA GLY A 44 -2.02 -7.17 7.55
C GLY A 44 -2.52 -6.49 6.27
N VAL A 45 -1.59 -6.14 5.39
CA VAL A 45 -1.84 -5.42 4.13
C VAL A 45 -1.06 -6.07 2.99
N ALA A 46 -1.72 -6.39 1.89
CA ALA A 46 -1.07 -6.88 0.67
C ALA A 46 -0.62 -5.70 -0.21
N ILE A 47 0.55 -5.80 -0.83
CA ILE A 47 1.12 -4.72 -1.66
C ILE A 47 1.57 -5.30 -3.00
N ALA A 48 1.01 -4.75 -4.09
CA ALA A 48 1.43 -5.01 -5.46
C ALA A 48 1.90 -3.72 -6.13
N TYR A 49 2.67 -3.87 -7.18
CA TYR A 49 3.21 -2.77 -7.97
C TYR A 49 3.34 -3.14 -9.45
N ASP A 50 3.37 -2.11 -10.29
CA ASP A 50 3.57 -2.26 -11.73
C ASP A 50 5.02 -1.97 -12.15
N SER A 51 5.27 -1.95 -13.47
CA SER A 51 6.60 -1.74 -14.06
C SER A 51 7.06 -0.27 -14.12
N ARG A 52 6.33 0.65 -13.47
CA ARG A 52 6.69 2.08 -13.50
C ARG A 52 7.94 2.38 -12.70
N HIS A 53 8.60 3.47 -13.06
CA HIS A 53 9.73 3.98 -12.30
C HIS A 53 9.37 4.18 -10.83
N PHE A 54 10.22 3.71 -9.94
CA PHE A 54 10.10 3.77 -8.49
C PHE A 54 8.93 2.95 -7.89
N SER A 55 8.22 2.13 -8.67
CA SER A 55 7.15 1.31 -8.11
C SER A 55 7.63 0.29 -7.09
N PRO A 56 8.76 -0.45 -7.29
CA PRO A 56 9.31 -1.32 -6.26
C PRO A 56 9.74 -0.56 -5.01
N GLU A 57 10.42 0.58 -5.17
CA GLU A 57 10.89 1.41 -4.05
C GLU A 57 9.72 1.97 -3.24
N PHE A 58 8.67 2.44 -3.89
CA PHE A 58 7.46 2.93 -3.20
C PHE A 58 6.70 1.80 -2.50
N SER A 59 6.71 0.60 -3.07
CA SER A 59 6.19 -0.60 -2.42
C SER A 59 6.92 -0.91 -1.11
N ASP A 60 8.25 -0.89 -1.13
CA ASP A 60 9.08 -1.06 0.06
C ASP A 60 8.83 0.05 1.10
N GLU A 61 8.77 1.31 0.67
CA GLU A 61 8.49 2.43 1.57
C GLU A 61 7.15 2.30 2.29
N ALA A 62 6.11 1.86 1.57
CA ALA A 62 4.81 1.58 2.16
C ALA A 62 4.88 0.41 3.15
N ALA A 63 5.52 -0.69 2.77
CA ALA A 63 5.69 -1.87 3.62
C ALA A 63 6.42 -1.56 4.92
N LEU A 64 7.51 -0.78 4.85
CA LEU A 64 8.32 -0.43 6.03
C LEU A 64 7.60 0.56 6.96
N CYS A 65 6.78 1.45 6.40
CA CYS A 65 5.92 2.31 7.21
C CYS A 65 4.83 1.50 7.94
N LEU A 66 4.18 0.55 7.27
CA LEU A 66 3.22 -0.38 7.91
C LEU A 66 3.88 -1.19 9.02
N ALA A 67 5.02 -1.81 8.72
CA ALA A 67 5.78 -2.63 9.67
C ALA A 67 6.17 -1.83 10.92
N ALA A 68 6.63 -0.59 10.76
CA ALA A 68 6.98 0.30 11.87
C ALA A 68 5.77 0.69 12.74
N ASN A 69 4.54 0.51 12.23
CA ASN A 69 3.29 0.66 12.97
C ASN A 69 2.74 -0.68 13.49
N GLY A 70 3.49 -1.76 13.39
CA GLY A 70 3.09 -3.10 13.85
C GLY A 70 2.09 -3.80 12.94
N ILE A 71 1.95 -3.35 11.69
CA ILE A 71 1.05 -3.92 10.70
C ILE A 71 1.88 -4.74 9.70
N LYS A 72 1.57 -6.03 9.57
CA LYS A 72 2.27 -6.91 8.65
C LYS A 72 2.01 -6.51 7.19
N ALA A 73 3.07 -6.42 6.40
CA ALA A 73 3.03 -6.20 4.97
C ALA A 73 3.37 -7.48 4.21
N TYR A 74 2.51 -7.86 3.26
CA TYR A 74 2.73 -8.93 2.29
C TYR A 74 3.07 -8.29 0.95
N VAL A 75 4.32 -8.40 0.53
CA VAL A 75 4.83 -7.69 -0.65
C VAL A 75 5.12 -8.68 -1.76
N PHE A 76 4.55 -8.47 -2.94
CA PHE A 76 4.87 -9.32 -4.09
C PHE A 76 6.35 -9.20 -4.46
N ASP A 77 6.97 -10.34 -4.79
CA ASP A 77 8.39 -10.46 -5.18
C ASP A 77 8.72 -9.74 -6.49
N SER A 78 7.72 -9.60 -7.35
CA SER A 78 7.81 -8.90 -8.63
C SER A 78 6.47 -8.25 -8.98
N LEU A 79 6.40 -7.54 -10.09
CA LEU A 79 5.18 -6.86 -10.52
C LEU A 79 4.00 -7.83 -10.68
N ARG A 80 2.81 -7.40 -10.25
CA ARG A 80 1.55 -8.15 -10.40
C ARG A 80 0.41 -7.22 -10.83
N PRO A 81 -0.55 -7.74 -11.60
CA PRO A 81 -1.69 -6.95 -12.04
C PRO A 81 -2.69 -6.68 -10.91
N THR A 82 -3.46 -5.61 -11.06
CA THR A 82 -4.48 -5.20 -10.07
C THR A 82 -5.46 -6.32 -9.66
N PRO A 83 -5.98 -7.16 -10.57
CA PRO A 83 -6.88 -8.26 -10.16
C PRO A 83 -6.24 -9.25 -9.19
N GLU A 84 -4.95 -9.49 -9.32
CA GLU A 84 -4.23 -10.40 -8.44
C GLU A 84 -4.00 -9.80 -7.05
N LEU A 85 -3.77 -8.48 -6.95
CA LEU A 85 -3.79 -7.81 -5.65
C LEU A 85 -5.14 -7.96 -4.95
N SER A 86 -6.24 -7.73 -5.66
CA SER A 86 -7.61 -7.92 -5.13
C SER A 86 -7.82 -9.34 -4.62
N PHE A 87 -7.33 -10.33 -5.36
CA PHE A 87 -7.36 -11.73 -4.96
C PHE A 87 -6.50 -11.97 -3.70
N ALA A 88 -5.26 -11.47 -3.67
CA ALA A 88 -4.34 -11.63 -2.55
C ALA A 88 -4.90 -11.06 -1.24
N VAL A 89 -5.54 -9.88 -1.29
CA VAL A 89 -6.21 -9.28 -0.11
C VAL A 89 -7.20 -10.25 0.51
N ARG A 90 -8.05 -10.87 -0.31
CA ARG A 90 -9.07 -11.84 0.15
C ARG A 90 -8.45 -13.18 0.54
N GLN A 91 -7.53 -13.69 -0.24
CA GLN A 91 -6.87 -14.99 -0.01
C GLN A 91 -6.06 -15.01 1.29
N LEU A 92 -5.37 -13.92 1.60
CA LEU A 92 -4.57 -13.77 2.82
C LEU A 92 -5.38 -13.24 4.02
N GLY A 93 -6.65 -12.86 3.82
CA GLY A 93 -7.48 -12.25 4.86
C GLY A 93 -6.98 -10.87 5.32
N CYS A 94 -6.33 -10.13 4.42
CA CYS A 94 -5.82 -8.79 4.72
C CYS A 94 -6.94 -7.80 4.97
N ILE A 95 -6.70 -6.80 5.85
CA ILE A 95 -7.63 -5.68 6.06
C ILE A 95 -7.61 -4.71 4.89
N SER A 96 -6.50 -4.59 4.18
CA SER A 96 -6.31 -3.63 3.11
C SER A 96 -5.31 -4.13 2.07
N GLY A 97 -5.30 -3.49 0.92
CA GLY A 97 -4.29 -3.66 -0.12
C GLY A 97 -3.79 -2.32 -0.64
N ILE A 98 -2.56 -2.30 -1.10
CA ILE A 98 -1.94 -1.13 -1.75
C ILE A 98 -1.49 -1.54 -3.14
N ASN A 99 -1.84 -0.75 -4.16
CA ASN A 99 -1.32 -0.91 -5.51
C ASN A 99 -0.54 0.33 -5.94
N ILE A 100 0.75 0.15 -6.18
CA ILE A 100 1.62 1.21 -6.67
C ILE A 100 1.54 1.23 -8.19
N THR A 101 0.71 2.11 -8.72
CA THR A 101 0.44 2.23 -10.16
C THR A 101 -0.21 3.57 -10.50
N ALA A 102 0.08 4.09 -11.67
CA ALA A 102 -0.67 5.21 -12.26
C ALA A 102 -1.51 4.77 -13.48
N SER A 103 -1.84 3.46 -13.58
CA SER A 103 -2.69 2.91 -14.64
C SER A 103 -2.13 3.21 -16.05
N HIS A 104 -2.84 4.00 -16.84
CA HIS A 104 -2.48 4.38 -18.24
C HIS A 104 -1.87 5.78 -18.36
N ASN A 105 -1.56 6.45 -17.26
CA ASN A 105 -0.91 7.75 -17.32
C ASN A 105 0.50 7.66 -17.93
N LYS A 106 1.01 8.80 -18.41
CA LYS A 106 2.37 8.92 -18.97
C LYS A 106 3.44 8.40 -18.00
N PRO A 107 4.61 7.96 -18.49
CA PRO A 107 5.65 7.31 -17.65
C PRO A 107 6.15 8.14 -16.47
N GLN A 108 6.11 9.47 -16.56
CA GLN A 108 6.52 10.36 -15.49
C GLN A 108 5.55 10.42 -14.30
N TYR A 109 4.40 9.73 -14.38
CA TYR A 109 3.44 9.62 -13.29
C TYR A 109 3.63 8.30 -12.54
N ASN A 110 3.35 8.35 -11.24
CA ASN A 110 3.07 7.16 -10.44
C ASN A 110 1.88 7.43 -9.52
N GLY A 111 1.41 6.42 -8.81
CA GLY A 111 0.26 6.52 -7.93
C GLY A 111 0.28 5.47 -6.84
N TYR A 112 -0.60 5.66 -5.89
CA TYR A 112 -0.78 4.85 -4.70
C TYR A 112 -2.28 4.66 -4.52
N LYS A 113 -2.79 3.46 -4.78
CA LYS A 113 -4.22 3.13 -4.68
C LYS A 113 -4.45 2.23 -3.49
N VAL A 114 -5.54 2.47 -2.76
CA VAL A 114 -5.91 1.70 -1.58
C VAL A 114 -7.14 0.84 -1.87
N TYR A 115 -7.07 -0.40 -1.39
CA TYR A 115 -8.12 -1.42 -1.43
C TYR A 115 -8.50 -1.80 0.00
N TRP A 116 -9.72 -2.31 0.20
CA TRP A 116 -10.17 -2.76 1.51
C TRP A 116 -10.29 -4.29 1.56
N GLU A 117 -10.74 -4.83 2.68
CA GLU A 117 -10.74 -6.28 2.95
C GLU A 117 -11.60 -7.11 1.98
N ASP A 118 -12.54 -6.48 1.29
CA ASP A 118 -13.35 -7.09 0.22
C ASP A 118 -12.59 -7.24 -1.11
N GLY A 119 -11.36 -6.72 -1.19
CA GLY A 119 -10.55 -6.69 -2.41
C GLY A 119 -10.95 -5.61 -3.41
N ALA A 120 -11.92 -4.76 -3.08
CA ALA A 120 -12.32 -3.63 -3.91
C ALA A 120 -11.55 -2.36 -3.53
N GLN A 121 -11.48 -1.41 -4.47
CA GLN A 121 -10.95 -0.09 -4.18
C GLN A 121 -11.81 0.61 -3.13
N ILE A 122 -11.19 1.32 -2.18
CA ILE A 122 -11.90 1.94 -1.05
C ILE A 122 -13.07 2.83 -1.50
N THR A 123 -14.15 2.74 -0.76
CA THR A 123 -15.38 3.53 -0.91
C THR A 123 -15.80 4.07 0.46
N PRO A 124 -16.79 4.97 0.55
CA PRO A 124 -17.32 5.40 1.84
C PRO A 124 -17.76 4.21 2.72
N PRO A 125 -17.47 4.23 4.03
CA PRO A 125 -16.85 5.31 4.81
C PRO A 125 -15.31 5.28 4.85
N HIS A 126 -14.68 4.24 4.27
CA HIS A 126 -13.24 3.99 4.40
C HIS A 126 -12.39 5.05 3.70
N ASP A 127 -12.79 5.49 2.51
CA ASP A 127 -12.09 6.54 1.75
C ASP A 127 -12.00 7.85 2.54
N THR A 128 -13.11 8.30 3.09
CA THR A 128 -13.18 9.53 3.90
C THR A 128 -12.42 9.41 5.21
N GLY A 129 -12.50 8.24 5.85
CA GLY A 129 -11.76 7.96 7.08
C GLY A 129 -10.24 7.95 6.87
N ILE A 130 -9.77 7.26 5.83
CA ILE A 130 -8.33 7.23 5.48
C ILE A 130 -7.85 8.62 5.08
N MET A 131 -8.63 9.35 4.27
CA MET A 131 -8.30 10.70 3.84
C MET A 131 -8.12 11.64 5.04
N ALA A 132 -9.01 11.57 6.03
CA ALA A 132 -8.92 12.37 7.26
C ALA A 132 -7.64 12.03 8.04
N GLU A 133 -7.26 10.76 8.17
CA GLU A 133 -6.02 10.37 8.83
C GLU A 133 -4.77 10.84 8.08
N VAL A 134 -4.77 10.77 6.75
CA VAL A 134 -3.64 11.27 5.93
C VAL A 134 -3.50 12.79 6.05
N GLU A 135 -4.60 13.53 6.08
CA GLU A 135 -4.59 14.99 6.30
C GLU A 135 -4.12 15.36 7.71
N ALA A 136 -4.46 14.57 8.71
CA ALA A 136 -4.04 14.76 10.10
C ALA A 136 -2.53 14.54 10.33
N VAL A 137 -1.82 13.84 9.44
CA VAL A 137 -0.37 13.70 9.48
C VAL A 137 0.28 15.03 9.07
N SER A 138 0.45 15.93 10.02
CA SER A 138 1.04 17.27 9.82
C SER A 138 2.52 17.32 10.18
N ASP A 139 2.96 16.45 11.09
CA ASP A 139 4.34 16.38 11.55
C ASP A 139 5.05 15.17 10.92
N TRP A 140 6.13 15.43 10.20
CA TRP A 140 6.98 14.39 9.60
C TRP A 140 7.66 13.50 10.65
N ALA A 141 7.86 13.98 11.86
CA ALA A 141 8.39 13.17 12.95
C ALA A 141 7.43 12.07 13.41
N SER A 142 6.14 12.21 13.12
CA SER A 142 5.12 11.19 13.41
C SER A 142 5.06 10.06 12.36
N VAL A 143 5.69 10.25 11.22
CA VAL A 143 5.74 9.25 10.13
C VAL A 143 6.81 8.21 10.45
N LYS A 144 6.37 6.99 10.72
CA LYS A 144 7.24 5.90 11.13
C LYS A 144 7.80 5.15 9.91
N THR A 145 9.02 4.67 10.05
CA THR A 145 9.65 3.73 9.13
C THR A 145 10.65 2.88 9.90
N MET A 146 11.12 1.78 9.29
CA MET A 146 12.13 0.92 9.91
C MET A 146 13.02 0.30 8.82
N GLU A 147 14.12 -0.30 9.26
CA GLU A 147 15.01 -1.06 8.38
C GLU A 147 14.33 -2.32 7.84
N LYS A 148 14.56 -2.62 6.55
CA LYS A 148 13.91 -3.76 5.86
C LYS A 148 14.27 -5.08 6.51
N GLN A 149 15.55 -5.32 6.84
CA GLN A 149 15.96 -6.56 7.48
C GLN A 149 15.30 -6.73 8.85
N ALA A 150 15.21 -5.65 9.62
CA ALA A 150 14.53 -5.68 10.92
C ALA A 150 13.04 -6.01 10.79
N ALA A 151 12.37 -5.50 9.75
CA ALA A 151 10.96 -5.81 9.47
C ALA A 151 10.79 -7.29 9.07
N ILE A 152 11.69 -7.85 8.27
CA ILE A 152 11.72 -9.26 7.91
C ILE A 152 11.92 -10.13 9.16
N ASP A 153 12.92 -9.83 9.97
CA ASP A 153 13.26 -10.58 11.18
C ASP A 153 12.12 -10.56 12.21
N ALA A 154 11.37 -9.46 12.27
CA ALA A 154 10.17 -9.33 13.10
C ALA A 154 8.92 -10.03 12.53
N GLY A 155 8.98 -10.57 11.33
CA GLY A 155 7.84 -11.18 10.64
C GLY A 155 6.79 -10.18 10.15
N LEU A 156 7.15 -8.89 10.05
CA LEU A 156 6.28 -7.79 9.62
C LEU A 156 6.45 -7.42 8.13
N TYR A 157 7.43 -7.98 7.46
CA TYR A 157 7.63 -7.88 6.01
C TYR A 157 7.75 -9.29 5.44
N GLN A 158 6.75 -9.74 4.72
CA GLN A 158 6.75 -11.05 4.09
C GLN A 158 6.65 -10.92 2.58
N VAL A 159 7.60 -11.54 1.87
CA VAL A 159 7.53 -11.67 0.41
C VAL A 159 6.51 -12.74 0.06
N ILE A 160 5.65 -12.44 -0.92
CA ILE A 160 4.67 -13.35 -1.52
C ILE A 160 4.89 -13.41 -3.04
N GLY A 161 4.40 -14.46 -3.69
CA GLY A 161 4.58 -14.65 -5.13
C GLY A 161 3.88 -15.90 -5.63
N ALA A 162 4.65 -16.92 -6.03
CA ALA A 162 4.17 -18.11 -6.73
C ALA A 162 2.97 -18.81 -6.05
N GLU A 163 2.91 -18.83 -4.74
CA GLU A 163 1.79 -19.42 -4.01
C GLU A 163 0.47 -18.69 -4.22
N ILE A 164 0.53 -17.36 -4.40
CA ILE A 164 -0.65 -16.55 -4.74
C ILE A 164 -0.98 -16.66 -6.21
N ASP A 165 0.04 -16.63 -7.10
CA ASP A 165 -0.09 -16.83 -8.54
C ASP A 165 -0.83 -18.13 -8.85
N ASP A 166 -0.39 -19.24 -8.25
CA ASP A 166 -0.97 -20.57 -8.46
C ASP A 166 -2.44 -20.62 -7.98
N ALA A 167 -2.73 -20.09 -6.80
CA ALA A 167 -4.08 -20.02 -6.27
C ALA A 167 -5.00 -19.13 -7.12
N PHE A 168 -4.48 -17.99 -7.62
CA PHE A 168 -5.22 -17.11 -8.51
C PHE A 168 -5.56 -17.78 -9.83
N ILE A 169 -4.58 -18.45 -10.46
CA ILE A 169 -4.76 -19.18 -11.72
C ILE A 169 -5.79 -20.31 -11.56
N GLU A 170 -5.74 -21.07 -10.45
CA GLU A 170 -6.72 -22.14 -10.21
C GLU A 170 -8.15 -21.59 -10.05
N THR A 171 -8.31 -20.37 -9.51
CA THR A 171 -9.64 -19.76 -9.32
C THR A 171 -10.28 -19.29 -10.62
N ILE A 172 -9.49 -19.01 -11.67
CA ILE A 172 -9.99 -18.49 -12.96
C ILE A 172 -10.07 -19.56 -14.06
N LYS A 173 -9.67 -20.81 -13.81
CA LYS A 173 -9.87 -21.95 -14.70
C LYS A 173 -11.30 -22.48 -14.65
#